data_9bdf47ff237d12f8f91d104b027c5d29
#
_entry.id   9bdf47ff237d12f8f91d104b027c5d29
#
_cell.length_a   1.000
_cell.length_b   1.000
_cell.length_c   1.000
_cell.angle_alpha   90.00
_cell.angle_beta   90.00
_cell.angle_gamma   90.00
#
_symmetry.space_group_name_H-M   'P 1'
#
loop_
_entity.id
_entity.type
_entity.pdbx_description
1 polymer ?
#
loop_
_entity_poly.entity_id
_entity_poly.type
_entity_poly.pdbx_seq_one_letter_code
_entity_poly.pdbx_strand_id
1 'polypeptide(L)'
;MTERTHNHHILMYSHDTFGLGHLRRCRTIAHALVQQNRGMSVLIISGSQIAGAFEYRARVDFVKIPSVIKLRNGEYTSMAAHFDVKDTIAMRRSIIQNTAESFEPDIFIVDKEPMGLRGEIEET
;
A
#
# COMPACT_ATOMS: atom_id res chain seq x y z
N MET A 1 -11.22 -1.93 27.70
CA MET A 1 -11.06 -2.37 26.32
C MET A 1 -11.60 -1.33 25.36
N THR A 2 -10.88 -1.06 24.33
CA THR A 2 -11.34 -0.12 23.32
C THR A 2 -12.20 -0.86 22.30
N GLU A 3 -13.41 -0.44 22.15
CA GLU A 3 -14.30 -1.02 21.15
C GLU A 3 -14.02 -0.41 19.79
N ARG A 4 -14.11 -1.24 18.76
CA ARG A 4 -13.95 -0.78 17.38
C ARG A 4 -15.23 -0.23 16.76
N THR A 5 -16.30 -0.15 17.52
CA THR A 5 -17.62 0.29 17.01
C THR A 5 -17.58 1.64 16.31
N HIS A 6 -16.66 2.53 16.72
CA HIS A 6 -16.48 3.85 16.12
C HIS A 6 -15.17 3.99 15.37
N ASN A 7 -14.40 2.90 15.28
CA ASN A 7 -13.10 2.89 14.62
C ASN A 7 -13.17 1.98 13.40
N HIS A 8 -12.93 2.56 12.25
CA HIS A 8 -12.89 1.84 10.99
C HIS A 8 -11.49 1.86 10.43
N HIS A 9 -11.01 0.71 10.00
CA HIS A 9 -9.69 0.55 9.42
C HIS A 9 -9.80 0.38 7.92
N ILE A 10 -9.16 1.27 7.18
CA ILE A 10 -9.10 1.22 5.72
C ILE A 10 -7.66 0.90 5.32
N LEU A 11 -7.47 -0.18 4.60
CA LEU A 11 -6.18 -0.52 4.01
C LEU A 11 -6.22 -0.15 2.55
N MET A 12 -5.19 0.57 2.08
CA MET A 12 -5.08 0.96 0.68
C MET A 12 -3.81 0.36 0.09
N TYR A 13 -3.93 -0.17 -1.11
CA TYR A 13 -2.79 -0.63 -1.89
C TYR A 13 -2.56 0.35 -3.03
N SER A 14 -1.40 0.98 -3.05
CA SER A 14 -1.00 1.92 -4.08
C SER A 14 -0.10 1.20 -5.09
N HIS A 15 -0.52 1.15 -6.35
CA HIS A 15 0.21 0.45 -7.40
C HIS A 15 1.35 1.33 -7.92
N ASP A 16 2.46 1.36 -7.18
CA ASP A 16 3.62 2.21 -7.51
C ASP A 16 4.76 1.40 -8.07
N THR A 17 4.81 1.30 -9.40
CA THR A 17 5.95 0.68 -10.08
C THR A 17 6.96 1.74 -10.53
N PHE A 18 6.49 2.93 -10.84
CA PHE A 18 7.31 4.14 -10.93
C PHE A 18 6.37 5.35 -11.01
N GLY A 19 6.90 6.54 -10.72
CA GLY A 19 6.09 7.75 -10.67
C GLY A 19 5.36 7.89 -9.34
N LEU A 20 4.58 8.95 -9.21
CA LEU A 20 3.98 9.34 -7.93
C LEU A 20 2.47 9.45 -7.97
N GLY A 21 1.85 9.25 -9.15
CA GLY A 21 0.43 9.50 -9.34
C GLY A 21 -0.45 8.65 -8.45
N HIS A 22 -0.13 7.36 -8.32
CA HIS A 22 -0.93 6.44 -7.51
C HIS A 22 -0.84 6.78 -6.03
N LEU A 23 0.36 7.00 -5.52
CA LEU A 23 0.55 7.34 -4.11
C LEU A 23 -0.11 8.68 -3.76
N ARG A 24 0.05 9.69 -4.61
CA ARG A 24 -0.58 10.99 -4.40
C ARG A 24 -2.10 10.87 -4.34
N ARG A 25 -2.68 10.09 -5.24
CA ARG A 25 -4.11 9.86 -5.26
C ARG A 25 -4.58 9.15 -3.99
N CYS A 26 -3.91 8.06 -3.61
CA CYS A 26 -4.24 7.33 -2.40
C CYS A 26 -4.14 8.21 -1.16
N ARG A 27 -3.07 9.00 -1.06
CA ARG A 27 -2.86 9.92 0.05
C ARG A 27 -3.97 10.96 0.12
N THR A 28 -4.36 11.53 -1.00
CA THR A 28 -5.43 12.53 -1.06
C THR A 28 -6.76 11.93 -0.61
N ILE A 29 -7.08 10.73 -1.08
CA ILE A 29 -8.30 10.03 -0.68
C ILE A 29 -8.25 9.71 0.82
N ALA A 30 -7.13 9.21 1.32
CA ALA A 30 -6.96 8.87 2.72
C ALA A 30 -7.17 10.09 3.62
N HIS A 31 -6.58 11.23 3.26
CA HIS A 31 -6.72 12.46 4.03
C HIS A 31 -8.17 12.95 4.05
N ALA A 32 -8.87 12.84 2.91
CA ALA A 32 -10.28 13.22 2.86
C ALA A 32 -11.13 12.31 3.74
N LEU A 33 -10.85 11.00 3.73
CA LEU A 33 -11.60 10.05 4.53
C LEU A 33 -11.45 10.32 6.03
N VAL A 34 -10.23 10.49 6.51
CA VAL A 34 -10.01 10.73 7.95
C VAL A 34 -10.48 12.10 8.38
N GLN A 35 -10.47 13.08 7.49
CA GLN A 35 -10.95 14.42 7.79
C GLN A 35 -12.46 14.45 8.01
N GLN A 36 -13.19 13.62 7.29
CA GLN A 36 -14.65 13.56 7.37
C GLN A 36 -15.17 12.56 8.39
N ASN A 37 -14.33 11.61 8.84
CA ASN A 37 -14.75 10.51 9.70
C ASN A 37 -13.77 10.34 10.86
N ARG A 38 -14.17 10.77 12.04
CA ARG A 38 -13.29 10.79 13.22
C ARG A 38 -12.76 9.43 13.64
N GLY A 39 -13.56 8.39 13.44
CA GLY A 39 -13.18 7.04 13.84
C GLY A 39 -12.43 6.26 12.76
N MET A 40 -12.00 6.92 11.70
CA MET A 40 -11.37 6.24 10.58
C MET A 40 -9.85 6.34 10.64
N SER A 41 -9.18 5.23 10.40
CA SER A 41 -7.73 5.17 10.27
C SER A 41 -7.40 4.52 8.94
N VAL A 42 -6.42 5.06 8.23
CA VAL A 42 -6.03 4.58 6.90
C VAL A 42 -4.55 4.20 6.92
N LEU A 43 -4.25 3.02 6.41
CA LEU A 43 -2.89 2.55 6.23
C LEU A 43 -2.66 2.31 4.73
N ILE A 44 -1.65 2.96 4.17
CA ILE A 44 -1.34 2.88 2.74
C ILE A 44 -0.11 1.99 2.54
N ILE A 45 -0.26 0.95 1.73
CA ILE A 45 0.88 0.12 1.32
C ILE A 45 1.40 0.67 0.00
N SER A 46 2.68 0.99 -0.05
CA SER A 46 3.30 1.60 -1.22
C SER A 46 4.71 1.07 -1.46
N GLY A 47 5.02 0.81 -2.71
CA GLY A 47 6.39 0.51 -3.14
C GLY A 47 7.17 1.75 -3.58
N SER A 48 6.59 2.94 -3.46
CA SER A 48 7.27 4.17 -3.85
C SER A 48 8.49 4.43 -2.97
N GLN A 49 9.62 4.73 -3.60
CA GLN A 49 10.86 5.03 -2.87
C GLN A 49 10.77 6.28 -2.03
N ILE A 50 9.84 7.16 -2.35
CA ILE A 50 9.69 8.44 -1.66
C ILE A 50 8.44 8.51 -0.79
N ALA A 51 7.82 7.37 -0.49
CA ALA A 51 6.63 7.35 0.37
C ALA A 51 6.87 8.09 1.69
N GLY A 52 8.05 7.93 2.28
CA GLY A 52 8.40 8.62 3.52
C GLY A 52 8.67 10.11 3.38
N ALA A 53 8.76 10.64 2.16
CA ALA A 53 8.98 12.06 1.93
C ALA A 53 7.69 12.88 1.97
N PHE A 54 6.53 12.22 1.95
CA PHE A 54 5.25 12.90 2.04
C PHE A 54 4.85 13.11 3.50
N GLU A 55 4.11 14.16 3.74
CA GLU A 55 3.48 14.37 5.04
C GLU A 55 2.15 13.65 5.08
N TYR A 56 1.85 13.06 6.21
CA TYR A 56 0.61 12.34 6.44
C TYR A 56 -0.12 12.93 7.62
N ARG A 57 -1.44 13.06 7.51
CA ARG A 57 -2.28 13.54 8.60
C ARG A 57 -2.36 12.49 9.70
N ALA A 58 -2.78 12.91 10.88
CA ALA A 58 -3.08 11.98 11.96
C ALA A 58 -4.05 10.90 11.47
N ARG A 59 -3.85 9.68 11.89
CA ARG A 59 -4.63 8.49 11.51
C ARG A 59 -4.42 8.04 10.08
N VAL A 60 -3.46 8.61 9.37
CA VAL A 60 -2.99 8.10 8.07
C VAL A 60 -1.51 7.76 8.21
N ASP A 61 -1.17 6.53 7.92
CA ASP A 61 0.22 6.08 7.95
C ASP A 61 0.48 5.22 6.72
N PHE A 62 1.69 4.77 6.55
CA PHE A 62 2.06 3.98 5.39
C PHE A 62 3.02 2.86 5.76
N VAL A 63 2.99 1.80 4.93
CA VAL A 63 3.95 0.71 4.98
C VAL A 63 4.69 0.70 3.64
N LYS A 64 6.01 0.86 3.69
CA LYS A 64 6.85 0.81 2.50
C LYS A 64 7.24 -0.63 2.22
N ILE A 65 6.89 -1.14 1.05
CA ILE A 65 7.31 -2.46 0.58
C ILE A 65 8.47 -2.31 -0.41
N PRO A 66 9.26 -3.38 -0.63
CA PRO A 66 10.37 -3.32 -1.58
C PRO A 66 9.92 -2.86 -2.95
N SER A 67 10.68 -1.95 -3.55
CA SER A 67 10.30 -1.34 -4.82
C SER A 67 10.62 -2.23 -6.00
N VAL A 68 9.75 -2.18 -7.02
CA VAL A 68 10.00 -2.78 -8.33
C VAL A 68 9.80 -1.72 -9.37
N ILE A 69 10.45 -1.89 -10.54
CA ILE A 69 10.27 -1.01 -11.68
C ILE A 69 9.85 -1.82 -12.89
N LYS A 70 9.06 -1.18 -13.74
CA LYS A 70 8.63 -1.77 -15.00
C LYS A 70 9.61 -1.36 -16.09
N LEU A 71 10.18 -2.32 -16.77
CA LEU A 71 11.10 -2.09 -17.86
C LEU A 71 10.33 -1.74 -19.14
N ARG A 72 11.05 -1.24 -20.16
CA ARG A 72 10.45 -0.87 -21.45
C ARG A 72 9.74 -2.04 -22.14
N ASN A 73 10.26 -3.25 -21.95
CA ASN A 73 9.65 -4.45 -22.53
C ASN A 73 8.44 -4.96 -21.73
N GLY A 74 8.03 -4.25 -20.70
CA GLY A 74 6.88 -4.63 -19.86
C GLY A 74 7.21 -5.54 -18.69
N GLU A 75 8.44 -6.02 -18.60
CA GLU A 75 8.88 -6.87 -17.50
C GLU A 75 9.16 -6.03 -16.25
N TYR A 76 9.10 -6.68 -15.09
CA TYR A 76 9.41 -6.05 -13.81
C TYR A 76 10.78 -6.49 -13.33
N THR A 77 11.47 -5.62 -12.64
CA THR A 77 12.73 -5.93 -11.96
C THR A 77 12.74 -5.25 -10.59
N SER A 78 13.54 -5.81 -9.67
CA SER A 78 13.73 -5.19 -8.36
C SER A 78 14.48 -3.88 -8.52
N MET A 79 14.11 -2.87 -7.70
CA MET A 79 14.82 -1.61 -7.69
C MET A 79 16.27 -1.81 -7.22
N ALA A 80 16.48 -2.69 -6.24
CA ALA A 80 17.82 -3.11 -5.84
C ALA A 80 18.30 -4.17 -6.83
N ALA A 81 19.31 -3.84 -7.65
CA ALA A 81 19.74 -4.67 -8.76
C ALA A 81 20.24 -6.05 -8.36
N HIS A 82 20.69 -6.23 -7.12
CA HIS A 82 21.20 -7.51 -6.63
C HIS A 82 20.11 -8.43 -6.06
N PHE A 83 18.86 -7.99 -6.03
CA PHE A 83 17.76 -8.84 -5.60
C PHE A 83 17.03 -9.40 -6.81
N ASP A 84 16.75 -10.70 -6.77
CA ASP A 84 15.91 -11.33 -7.77
C ASP A 84 14.48 -10.80 -7.63
N VAL A 85 13.86 -10.48 -8.77
CA VAL A 85 12.49 -9.94 -8.75
C VAL A 85 11.50 -10.92 -8.12
N LYS A 86 11.71 -12.23 -8.30
CA LYS A 86 10.84 -13.23 -7.68
C LYS A 86 10.90 -13.17 -6.15
N ASP A 87 12.10 -12.97 -5.61
CA ASP A 87 12.27 -12.84 -4.17
C ASP A 87 11.65 -11.54 -3.66
N THR A 88 11.79 -10.47 -4.42
CA THR A 88 11.17 -9.19 -4.09
C THR A 88 9.64 -9.30 -4.08
N ILE A 89 9.06 -9.95 -5.08
CA ILE A 89 7.60 -10.16 -5.12
C ILE A 89 7.14 -11.01 -3.95
N ALA A 90 7.88 -12.04 -3.59
CA ALA A 90 7.55 -12.90 -2.45
C ALA A 90 7.57 -12.10 -1.13
N MET A 91 8.57 -11.24 -0.94
CA MET A 91 8.64 -10.37 0.23
C MET A 91 7.46 -9.38 0.26
N ARG A 92 7.15 -8.78 -0.88
CA ARG A 92 6.03 -7.86 -0.99
C ARG A 92 4.73 -8.55 -0.58
N ARG A 93 4.49 -9.74 -1.14
CA ARG A 93 3.28 -10.52 -0.83
C ARG A 93 3.19 -10.81 0.66
N SER A 94 4.27 -11.23 1.28
CA SER A 94 4.33 -11.54 2.70
C SER A 94 4.03 -10.31 3.57
N ILE A 95 4.65 -9.17 3.23
CA ILE A 95 4.44 -7.93 3.99
C ILE A 95 2.98 -7.48 3.86
N ILE A 96 2.42 -7.51 2.66
CA ILE A 96 1.04 -7.09 2.42
C ILE A 96 0.07 -7.97 3.22
N GLN A 97 0.25 -9.28 3.12
CA GLN A 97 -0.64 -10.22 3.81
C GLN A 97 -0.55 -10.08 5.32
N ASN A 98 0.66 -10.02 5.87
CA ASN A 98 0.85 -9.88 7.31
C ASN A 98 0.36 -8.52 7.82
N THR A 99 0.53 -7.47 7.03
CA THR A 99 0.02 -6.15 7.38
C THR A 99 -1.50 -6.17 7.45
N ALA A 100 -2.16 -6.78 6.47
CA ALA A 100 -3.61 -6.89 6.46
C ALA A 100 -4.11 -7.69 7.65
N GLU A 101 -3.47 -8.81 7.96
CA GLU A 101 -3.86 -9.63 9.10
C GLU A 101 -3.74 -8.87 10.42
N SER A 102 -2.68 -8.11 10.60
CA SER A 102 -2.44 -7.36 11.83
C SER A 102 -3.33 -6.11 11.94
N PHE A 103 -3.53 -5.43 10.82
CA PHE A 103 -4.31 -4.19 10.80
C PHE A 103 -5.82 -4.46 10.88
N GLU A 104 -6.27 -5.62 10.45
CA GLU A 104 -7.68 -6.03 10.44
C GLU A 104 -8.55 -4.97 9.74
N PRO A 105 -8.34 -4.73 8.45
CA PRO A 105 -9.10 -3.71 7.75
C PRO A 105 -10.57 -4.09 7.58
N ASP A 106 -11.43 -3.09 7.67
CA ASP A 106 -12.84 -3.25 7.34
C ASP A 106 -13.05 -3.14 5.84
N ILE A 107 -12.21 -2.34 5.19
CA ILE A 107 -12.25 -2.13 3.73
C ILE A 107 -10.83 -2.16 3.20
N PHE A 108 -10.64 -2.84 2.08
CA PHE A 108 -9.37 -2.86 1.36
C PHE A 108 -9.58 -2.19 0.00
N ILE A 109 -8.94 -1.05 -0.21
CA ILE A 109 -9.02 -0.29 -1.46
C ILE A 109 -7.77 -0.56 -2.27
N VAL A 110 -7.96 -1.08 -3.48
CA VAL A 110 -6.85 -1.42 -4.38
C VAL A 110 -6.86 -0.46 -5.56
N ASP A 111 -5.74 0.23 -5.74
CA ASP A 111 -5.59 1.18 -6.85
C ASP A 111 -5.06 0.44 -8.08
N LYS A 112 -5.79 0.54 -9.18
CA LYS A 112 -5.46 0.07 -10.53
C LYS A 112 -5.61 -1.44 -10.74
N GLU A 113 -4.77 -2.27 -10.15
CA GLU A 113 -4.74 -3.72 -10.42
C GLU A 113 -5.43 -4.48 -9.30
N PRO A 114 -6.59 -5.12 -9.55
CA PRO A 114 -7.34 -5.78 -8.48
C PRO A 114 -6.57 -6.83 -7.69
N MET A 115 -5.64 -7.53 -8.35
CA MET A 115 -4.81 -8.56 -7.69
C MET A 115 -3.42 -8.05 -7.34
N GLY A 116 -3.16 -6.75 -7.56
CA GLY A 116 -1.85 -6.16 -7.32
C GLY A 116 -0.84 -6.53 -8.40
N LEU A 117 0.41 -6.14 -8.17
CA LEU A 117 1.49 -6.41 -9.09
C LEU A 117 1.77 -7.91 -9.10
N ARG A 118 1.61 -8.54 -10.28
CA ARG A 118 1.84 -9.98 -10.46
C ARG A 118 1.07 -10.84 -9.47
N GLY A 119 -0.13 -10.42 -9.09
CA GLY A 119 -0.99 -11.19 -8.20
C GLY A 119 -0.57 -11.17 -6.72
N GLU A 120 0.26 -10.23 -6.32
CA GLU A 120 0.83 -10.20 -4.97
C GLU A 120 -0.17 -10.02 -3.84
N ILE A 121 -1.37 -9.52 -4.13
CA ILE A 121 -2.42 -9.35 -3.12
C ILE A 121 -3.54 -10.38 -3.23
N GLU A 122 -3.40 -11.36 -4.11
CA GLU A 122 -4.45 -12.34 -4.36
C GLU A 122 -4.92 -13.07 -3.10
N GLU A 123 -4.00 -13.37 -2.19
CA GLU A 123 -4.30 -14.09 -0.96
C GLU A 123 -4.64 -13.16 0.22
N THR A 124 -4.59 -11.88 0.00
CA THR A 124 -4.97 -10.88 0.99
C THR A 124 -6.44 -10.53 0.88
#